data_0ffae58922b7a141020c788c88a1836c
#
_entry.id   0ffae58922b7a141020c788c88a1836c
#
_cell.length_a   1.000
_cell.length_b   1.000
_cell.length_c   1.000
_cell.angle_alpha   90.00
_cell.angle_beta   90.00
_cell.angle_gamma   90.00
#
_symmetry.space_group_name_H-M   'P 1'
#
loop_
_entity.id
_entity.type
_entity.pdbx_description
1 polymer ?
#
loop_
_entity_poly.entity_id
_entity_poly.type
_entity_poly.pdbx_seq_one_letter_code
_entity_poly.pdbx_strand_id
1 'polypeptide(L)'
;NIRFFEPYPFVVRSSLGKNLVDVDNNRYTDFWMGHWSLILGHGPKKVKDLLKKQIEKSWMYGTVNEQTIKLSELISKAVPVAEKIRYVTSGTEATMYSVRLARSVTGKKIIAKIDGGWHGYTSDLLKSVNWPFTESESGGVINEEKIISIPLNNLEKSLEILNTVSSDLAGVIIEPVLGGGGCIPATSEYLQGIQEFVHKNGSLFILDEIV
;
A
#
# COMPACT_ATOMS: atom_id res chain seq x y z
N ASN A 1 -15.10 -3.62 0.16
CA ASN A 1 -15.89 -2.42 0.45
C ASN A 1 -16.74 -2.06 -0.75
N ILE A 2 -18.04 -2.17 -0.60
CA ILE A 2 -18.98 -1.65 -1.58
C ILE A 2 -19.23 -0.19 -1.20
N ARG A 3 -18.71 0.74 -1.99
CA ARG A 3 -19.07 2.16 -1.87
C ARG A 3 -20.26 2.42 -2.79
N PHE A 4 -21.30 3.00 -2.24
CA PHE A 4 -22.39 3.55 -3.02
C PHE A 4 -22.03 4.99 -3.41
N PHE A 5 -22.20 5.32 -4.68
CA PHE A 5 -22.00 6.68 -5.17
C PHE A 5 -23.36 7.38 -5.20
N GLU A 6 -23.43 8.55 -4.62
CA GLU A 6 -24.57 9.43 -4.73
C GLU A 6 -24.63 10.02 -6.15
N PRO A 7 -25.83 10.29 -6.71
CA PRO A 7 -27.15 10.17 -6.09
C PRO A 7 -27.83 8.80 -6.27
N TYR A 8 -27.20 7.84 -6.93
CA TYR A 8 -27.74 6.49 -7.15
C TYR A 8 -26.62 5.45 -7.22
N PRO A 9 -26.91 4.20 -6.88
CA PRO A 9 -25.90 3.14 -6.94
C PRO A 9 -25.45 2.87 -8.37
N PHE A 10 -24.13 2.79 -8.57
CA PHE A 10 -23.50 2.46 -9.83
C PHE A 10 -23.11 0.99 -9.86
N VAL A 11 -23.73 0.19 -10.71
CA VAL A 11 -23.51 -1.25 -10.81
C VAL A 11 -22.94 -1.60 -12.17
N VAL A 12 -21.68 -2.01 -12.21
CA VAL A 12 -20.97 -2.35 -13.46
C VAL A 12 -21.41 -3.72 -13.96
N ARG A 13 -21.82 -3.80 -15.25
CA ARG A 13 -22.11 -5.04 -15.99
C ARG A 13 -20.88 -5.55 -16.73
N SER A 14 -20.12 -4.66 -17.35
CA SER A 14 -18.95 -5.03 -18.15
C SER A 14 -17.95 -3.89 -18.28
N SER A 15 -16.74 -4.22 -18.69
CA SER A 15 -15.68 -3.24 -18.87
C SER A 15 -14.75 -3.65 -20.02
N LEU A 16 -14.20 -2.64 -20.74
CA LEU A 16 -13.21 -2.85 -21.79
C LEU A 16 -12.38 -1.59 -22.02
N GLY A 17 -11.07 -1.74 -22.03
CA GLY A 17 -10.13 -0.62 -22.18
C GLY A 17 -10.34 0.43 -21.09
N LYS A 18 -10.72 1.64 -21.47
CA LYS A 18 -11.00 2.73 -20.53
C LYS A 18 -12.47 2.86 -20.11
N ASN A 19 -13.36 1.97 -20.58
CA ASN A 19 -14.80 2.14 -20.41
C ASN A 19 -15.37 1.11 -19.43
N LEU A 20 -16.35 1.59 -18.65
CA LEU A 20 -17.29 0.78 -17.88
C LEU A 20 -18.67 0.87 -18.52
N VAL A 21 -19.46 -0.20 -18.44
CA VAL A 21 -20.86 -0.23 -18.82
C VAL A 21 -21.66 -0.71 -17.62
N ASP A 22 -22.65 0.07 -17.18
CA ASP A 22 -23.51 -0.30 -16.07
C ASP A 22 -24.63 -1.27 -16.49
N VAL A 23 -25.45 -1.66 -15.51
CA VAL A 23 -26.58 -2.57 -15.73
C VAL A 23 -27.67 -1.98 -16.61
N ASP A 24 -27.75 -0.66 -16.69
CA ASP A 24 -28.70 0.11 -17.52
C ASP A 24 -28.14 0.44 -18.91
N ASN A 25 -26.95 -0.09 -19.26
CA ASN A 25 -26.22 0.12 -20.52
C ASN A 25 -25.65 1.54 -20.72
N ASN A 26 -25.57 2.35 -19.68
CA ASN A 26 -24.84 3.61 -19.76
C ASN A 26 -23.34 3.33 -19.81
N ARG A 27 -22.62 4.17 -20.57
CA ARG A 27 -21.16 4.05 -20.74
C ARG A 27 -20.45 5.19 -20.02
N TYR A 28 -19.40 4.82 -19.27
CA TYR A 28 -18.59 5.75 -18.50
C TYR A 28 -17.10 5.58 -18.83
N THR A 29 -16.34 6.67 -18.82
CA THR A 29 -14.87 6.59 -18.80
C THR A 29 -14.41 6.34 -17.38
N ASP A 30 -13.65 5.28 -17.19
CA ASP A 30 -13.17 4.87 -15.88
C ASP A 30 -11.85 5.55 -15.54
N PHE A 31 -11.87 6.51 -14.61
CA PHE A 31 -10.69 7.12 -14.00
C PHE A 31 -10.28 6.47 -12.67
N TRP A 32 -11.12 5.55 -12.16
CA TRP A 32 -10.81 4.82 -10.94
C TRP A 32 -9.89 3.62 -11.17
N MET A 33 -9.98 3.01 -12.37
CA MET A 33 -9.09 1.95 -12.86
C MET A 33 -8.85 0.82 -11.86
N GLY A 34 -9.92 0.35 -11.22
CA GLY A 34 -9.85 -0.74 -10.25
C GLY A 34 -8.94 -0.42 -9.06
N HIS A 35 -9.15 0.71 -8.41
CA HIS A 35 -8.28 1.26 -7.37
C HIS A 35 -6.84 1.48 -7.88
N TRP A 36 -6.72 2.14 -9.04
CA TRP A 36 -5.46 2.53 -9.72
C TRP A 36 -4.55 1.37 -10.15
N SER A 37 -5.01 0.13 -10.02
CA SER A 37 -4.19 -1.05 -10.37
C SER A 37 -4.25 -1.44 -11.85
N LEU A 38 -5.27 -1.01 -12.60
CA LEU A 38 -5.48 -1.40 -14.01
C LEU A 38 -4.78 -0.47 -15.00
N ILE A 39 -3.48 -0.26 -14.86
CA ILE A 39 -2.69 0.64 -15.71
C ILE A 39 -2.73 0.30 -17.21
N LEU A 40 -3.07 -0.94 -17.56
CA LEU A 40 -3.27 -1.38 -18.97
C LEU A 40 -4.73 -1.29 -19.42
N GLY A 41 -5.61 -0.76 -18.58
CA GLY A 41 -7.04 -0.75 -18.82
C GLY A 41 -7.72 -2.10 -18.58
N HIS A 42 -9.04 -2.12 -18.77
CA HIS A 42 -9.84 -3.32 -18.56
C HIS A 42 -9.63 -4.35 -19.68
N GLY A 43 -9.36 -5.57 -19.29
CA GLY A 43 -9.35 -6.74 -20.16
C GLY A 43 -8.37 -6.69 -21.34
N PRO A 44 -7.08 -6.33 -21.17
CA PRO A 44 -6.12 -6.30 -22.26
C PRO A 44 -5.99 -7.70 -22.89
N LYS A 45 -6.08 -7.76 -24.22
CA LYS A 45 -6.17 -9.03 -24.98
C LYS A 45 -5.05 -9.99 -24.63
N LYS A 46 -3.80 -9.52 -24.59
CA LYS A 46 -2.62 -10.35 -24.30
C LYS A 46 -2.70 -11.00 -22.93
N VAL A 47 -3.14 -10.25 -21.91
CA VAL A 47 -3.29 -10.79 -20.54
C VAL A 47 -4.41 -11.83 -20.50
N LYS A 48 -5.55 -11.55 -21.11
CA LYS A 48 -6.67 -12.52 -21.19
C LYS A 48 -6.25 -13.83 -21.84
N ASP A 49 -5.52 -13.76 -22.95
CA ASP A 49 -5.09 -14.96 -23.68
C ASP A 49 -4.08 -15.79 -22.86
N LEU A 50 -3.18 -15.13 -22.13
CA LEU A 50 -2.24 -15.80 -21.21
C LEU A 50 -2.97 -16.44 -20.03
N LEU A 51 -3.93 -15.75 -19.42
CA LEU A 51 -4.74 -16.28 -18.32
C LEU A 51 -5.52 -17.53 -18.74
N LYS A 52 -6.16 -17.51 -19.93
CA LYS A 52 -6.85 -18.69 -20.46
C LYS A 52 -5.93 -19.90 -20.57
N LYS A 53 -4.72 -19.73 -21.13
CA LYS A 53 -3.72 -20.79 -21.24
C LYS A 53 -3.24 -21.28 -19.87
N GLN A 54 -3.15 -20.38 -18.89
CA GLN A 54 -2.72 -20.76 -17.54
C GLN A 54 -3.82 -21.53 -16.79
N ILE A 55 -5.08 -21.15 -16.95
CA ILE A 55 -6.21 -21.86 -16.35
C ILE A 55 -6.27 -23.33 -16.82
N GLU A 56 -5.97 -23.60 -18.08
CA GLU A 56 -5.89 -24.99 -18.62
C GLU A 56 -4.81 -25.84 -17.91
N LYS A 57 -3.77 -25.21 -17.35
CA LYS A 57 -2.68 -25.87 -16.62
C LYS A 57 -2.89 -25.95 -15.10
N SER A 58 -3.82 -25.20 -14.55
CA SER A 58 -4.04 -24.92 -13.14
C SER A 58 -3.47 -23.56 -12.69
N TRP A 59 -4.01 -23.02 -11.60
CA TRP A 59 -3.62 -21.72 -11.05
C TRP A 59 -3.29 -21.75 -9.55
N MET A 60 -3.45 -22.90 -8.89
CA MET A 60 -3.17 -23.05 -7.47
C MET A 60 -2.34 -24.30 -7.20
N TYR A 61 -1.06 -24.12 -6.92
CA TYR A 61 -0.13 -25.21 -6.76
C TYR A 61 0.24 -25.52 -5.30
N GLY A 62 0.00 -24.57 -4.37
CA GLY A 62 0.38 -24.71 -2.95
C GLY A 62 1.89 -24.77 -2.70
N THR A 63 2.71 -24.52 -3.72
CA THR A 63 4.17 -24.57 -3.67
C THR A 63 4.78 -23.57 -4.65
N VAL A 64 6.13 -23.47 -4.62
CA VAL A 64 6.88 -22.67 -5.62
C VAL A 64 6.60 -23.19 -7.03
N ASN A 65 6.38 -22.27 -7.96
CA ASN A 65 6.11 -22.60 -9.36
C ASN A 65 6.91 -21.70 -10.31
N GLU A 66 6.99 -22.12 -11.58
CA GLU A 66 7.77 -21.45 -12.60
C GLU A 66 7.37 -19.97 -12.79
N GLN A 67 6.07 -19.65 -12.69
CA GLN A 67 5.59 -18.28 -12.90
C GLN A 67 6.02 -17.34 -11.76
N THR A 68 6.01 -17.83 -10.52
CA THR A 68 6.50 -17.06 -9.36
C THR A 68 8.00 -16.80 -9.46
N ILE A 69 8.79 -17.77 -9.94
CA ILE A 69 10.24 -17.58 -10.15
C ILE A 69 10.48 -16.50 -11.21
N LYS A 70 9.87 -16.63 -12.39
CA LYS A 70 9.99 -15.63 -13.46
C LYS A 70 9.56 -14.23 -13.05
N LEU A 71 8.48 -14.13 -12.27
CA LEU A 71 8.02 -12.85 -11.74
C LEU A 71 9.04 -12.26 -10.75
N SER A 72 9.61 -13.09 -9.88
CA SER A 72 10.65 -12.64 -8.94
C SER A 72 11.90 -12.12 -9.65
N GLU A 73 12.35 -12.78 -10.71
CA GLU A 73 13.47 -12.33 -11.54
C GLU A 73 13.19 -10.97 -12.19
N LEU A 74 11.95 -10.77 -12.71
CA LEU A 74 11.57 -9.51 -13.31
C LEU A 74 11.49 -8.38 -12.27
N ILE A 75 10.94 -8.65 -11.09
CA ILE A 75 10.85 -7.67 -10.00
C ILE A 75 12.25 -7.29 -9.53
N SER A 76 13.13 -8.24 -9.22
CA SER A 76 14.49 -7.96 -8.76
C SER A 76 15.30 -7.19 -9.79
N LYS A 77 15.04 -7.42 -11.09
CA LYS A 77 15.67 -6.65 -12.18
C LYS A 77 15.14 -5.21 -12.24
N ALA A 78 13.86 -5.01 -12.04
CA ALA A 78 13.20 -3.69 -12.09
C ALA A 78 13.45 -2.87 -10.80
N VAL A 79 13.51 -3.54 -9.65
CA VAL A 79 13.67 -2.95 -8.33
C VAL A 79 14.87 -3.63 -7.63
N PRO A 80 16.10 -3.15 -7.86
CA PRO A 80 17.32 -3.84 -7.39
C PRO A 80 17.39 -4.05 -5.87
N VAL A 81 16.73 -3.21 -5.07
CA VAL A 81 16.65 -3.37 -3.60
C VAL A 81 15.78 -4.57 -3.18
N ALA A 82 14.95 -5.09 -4.07
CA ALA A 82 14.11 -6.27 -3.82
C ALA A 82 14.92 -7.57 -3.98
N GLU A 83 15.89 -7.80 -3.09
CA GLU A 83 16.73 -9.02 -3.08
C GLU A 83 15.94 -10.27 -2.64
N LYS A 84 14.94 -10.08 -1.77
CA LYS A 84 14.07 -11.14 -1.27
C LYS A 84 12.62 -10.74 -1.45
N ILE A 85 11.81 -11.65 -1.97
CA ILE A 85 10.42 -11.37 -2.33
C ILE A 85 9.51 -12.37 -1.62
N ARG A 86 8.45 -11.84 -1.01
CA ARG A 86 7.33 -12.64 -0.49
C ARG A 86 6.04 -12.18 -1.16
N TYR A 87 5.33 -13.10 -1.78
CA TYR A 87 4.01 -12.85 -2.36
C TYR A 87 2.91 -13.00 -1.32
N VAL A 88 1.93 -12.13 -1.42
CA VAL A 88 0.72 -12.10 -0.58
C VAL A 88 -0.49 -11.79 -1.44
N THR A 89 -1.70 -11.88 -0.90
CA THR A 89 -2.94 -11.74 -1.66
C THR A 89 -3.53 -10.34 -1.64
N SER A 90 -3.06 -9.48 -0.74
CA SER A 90 -3.57 -8.10 -0.62
C SER A 90 -2.50 -7.15 -0.09
N GLY A 91 -2.68 -5.83 -0.33
CA GLY A 91 -1.83 -4.79 0.26
C GLY A 91 -1.89 -4.78 1.78
N THR A 92 -3.06 -5.02 2.37
CA THR A 92 -3.21 -5.17 3.83
C THR A 92 -2.31 -6.27 4.39
N GLU A 93 -2.24 -7.40 3.70
CA GLU A 93 -1.37 -8.51 4.10
C GLU A 93 0.12 -8.14 3.94
N ALA A 94 0.48 -7.45 2.85
CA ALA A 94 1.85 -6.99 2.63
C ALA A 94 2.34 -6.05 3.74
N THR A 95 1.54 -5.05 4.07
CA THR A 95 1.88 -4.06 5.12
C THR A 95 1.87 -4.69 6.51
N MET A 96 0.95 -5.62 6.79
CA MET A 96 0.97 -6.41 8.02
C MET A 96 2.28 -7.19 8.18
N TYR A 97 2.75 -7.86 7.13
CA TYR A 97 4.02 -8.57 7.16
C TYR A 97 5.21 -7.62 7.32
N SER A 98 5.18 -6.46 6.66
CA SER A 98 6.24 -5.45 6.78
C SER A 98 6.38 -4.93 8.21
N VAL A 99 5.26 -4.61 8.87
CA VAL A 99 5.23 -4.20 10.29
C VAL A 99 5.76 -5.30 11.21
N ARG A 100 5.30 -6.54 11.01
CA ARG A 100 5.78 -7.68 11.82
C ARG A 100 7.26 -7.94 11.61
N LEU A 101 7.74 -7.84 10.38
CA LEU A 101 9.16 -7.98 10.06
C LEU A 101 9.99 -6.89 10.73
N ALA A 102 9.55 -5.63 10.63
CA ALA A 102 10.24 -4.51 11.27
C ALA A 102 10.39 -4.73 12.78
N ARG A 103 9.31 -5.08 13.46
CA ARG A 103 9.34 -5.39 14.89
C ARG A 103 10.20 -6.59 15.22
N SER A 104 10.16 -7.64 14.42
CA SER A 104 10.94 -8.87 14.65
C SER A 104 12.45 -8.65 14.49
N VAL A 105 12.86 -7.91 13.47
CA VAL A 105 14.27 -7.66 13.15
C VAL A 105 14.90 -6.67 14.15
N THR A 106 14.16 -5.65 14.54
CA THR A 106 14.69 -4.59 15.42
C THR A 106 14.51 -4.88 16.91
N GLY A 107 13.60 -5.78 17.27
CA GLY A 107 13.17 -6.00 18.67
C GLY A 107 12.35 -4.84 19.25
N LYS A 108 12.06 -3.80 18.47
CA LYS A 108 11.34 -2.59 18.86
C LYS A 108 9.85 -2.70 18.51
N LYS A 109 9.01 -1.79 19.05
CA LYS A 109 7.55 -1.96 18.98
C LYS A 109 6.83 -0.90 18.15
N ILE A 110 7.34 0.34 18.14
CA ILE A 110 6.63 1.49 17.57
C ILE A 110 6.82 1.53 16.05
N ILE A 111 5.74 1.76 15.32
CA ILE A 111 5.75 2.10 13.90
C ILE A 111 5.25 3.53 13.74
N ALA A 112 5.96 4.32 12.95
CA ALA A 112 5.49 5.62 12.51
C ALA A 112 4.90 5.53 11.10
N LYS A 113 3.85 6.29 10.82
CA LYS A 113 3.22 6.42 9.51
C LYS A 113 2.92 7.88 9.19
N ILE A 114 2.62 8.18 7.95
CA ILE A 114 2.22 9.55 7.54
C ILE A 114 0.75 9.80 7.90
N ASP A 115 0.43 11.00 8.37
CA ASP A 115 -0.94 11.50 8.48
C ASP A 115 -1.63 11.44 7.12
N GLY A 116 -2.81 10.83 7.07
CA GLY A 116 -3.53 10.59 5.81
C GLY A 116 -3.05 9.37 5.01
N GLY A 117 -1.98 8.69 5.43
CA GLY A 117 -1.47 7.49 4.78
C GLY A 117 -2.43 6.30 4.89
N TRP A 118 -2.63 5.60 3.78
CA TRP A 118 -3.48 4.41 3.72
C TRP A 118 -2.64 3.15 3.51
N HIS A 119 -2.60 2.27 4.50
CA HIS A 119 -1.79 1.05 4.48
C HIS A 119 -2.62 -0.21 4.74
N GLY A 120 -3.89 -0.20 4.37
CA GLY A 120 -4.82 -1.32 4.58
C GLY A 120 -5.49 -1.34 5.96
N TYR A 121 -6.21 -2.42 6.23
CA TYR A 121 -7.13 -2.55 7.39
C TYR A 121 -6.52 -3.27 8.59
N THR A 122 -5.23 -3.16 8.83
CA THR A 122 -4.64 -3.67 10.07
C THR A 122 -4.87 -2.67 11.21
N SER A 123 -5.15 -3.16 12.42
CA SER A 123 -5.29 -2.32 13.62
C SER A 123 -4.07 -1.43 13.88
N ASP A 124 -2.90 -1.86 13.42
CA ASP A 124 -1.65 -1.12 13.56
C ASP A 124 -1.55 0.09 12.60
N LEU A 125 -2.32 0.16 11.52
CA LEU A 125 -2.11 1.16 10.46
C LEU A 125 -3.34 2.02 10.14
N LEU A 126 -4.45 1.86 10.86
CA LEU A 126 -5.68 2.64 10.67
C LEU A 126 -5.69 3.99 11.38
N LYS A 127 -4.64 4.33 12.12
CA LYS A 127 -4.52 5.62 12.79
C LYS A 127 -4.36 6.76 11.78
N SER A 128 -5.03 7.90 12.04
CA SER A 128 -4.84 9.15 11.30
C SER A 128 -4.99 9.01 9.78
N VAL A 129 -5.98 8.24 9.32
CA VAL A 129 -6.23 8.03 7.88
C VAL A 129 -7.01 9.19 7.27
N ASN A 130 -8.04 9.70 7.97
CA ASN A 130 -8.88 10.79 7.48
C ASN A 130 -8.63 12.12 8.20
N TRP A 131 -8.88 13.19 7.48
CA TRP A 131 -8.91 14.53 8.07
C TRP A 131 -10.02 14.61 9.15
N PRO A 132 -9.77 15.20 10.34
CA PRO A 132 -8.58 15.99 10.74
C PRO A 132 -7.40 15.21 11.34
N PHE A 133 -7.27 13.90 11.09
CA PHE A 133 -6.19 13.01 11.54
C PHE A 133 -6.08 12.77 13.05
N THR A 134 -7.09 13.20 13.81
CA THR A 134 -7.13 13.11 15.28
C THR A 134 -7.89 11.91 15.81
N GLU A 135 -8.71 11.29 14.96
CA GLU A 135 -9.57 10.16 15.32
C GLU A 135 -9.15 8.87 14.59
N SER A 136 -9.34 7.77 15.29
CA SER A 136 -9.21 6.45 14.72
C SER A 136 -10.50 6.10 13.97
N GLU A 137 -10.42 5.79 12.70
CA GLU A 137 -11.58 5.41 11.88
C GLU A 137 -12.20 4.06 12.25
N SER A 138 -11.46 3.21 12.88
CA SER A 138 -11.95 1.89 13.24
C SER A 138 -12.56 1.93 14.62
N GLY A 139 -13.86 1.97 14.74
CA GLY A 139 -14.63 1.91 15.97
C GLY A 139 -14.27 0.81 16.97
N GLY A 140 -13.00 0.68 17.30
CA GLY A 140 -12.53 -0.16 18.35
C GLY A 140 -11.28 -0.95 18.00
N VAL A 141 -10.18 -0.81 18.55
CA VAL A 141 -8.94 -1.59 18.62
C VAL A 141 -7.85 -1.11 17.67
N ILE A 142 -7.46 0.14 17.82
CA ILE A 142 -6.12 0.56 17.41
C ILE A 142 -5.19 0.39 18.61
N ASN A 143 -4.02 -0.15 18.32
CA ASN A 143 -2.95 -0.25 19.31
C ASN A 143 -2.22 1.10 19.37
N GLU A 144 -2.90 2.13 19.91
CA GLU A 144 -2.44 3.53 19.86
C GLU A 144 -1.05 3.73 20.47
N GLU A 145 -0.71 2.91 21.44
CA GLU A 145 0.60 2.96 22.10
C GLU A 145 1.78 2.52 21.20
N LYS A 146 1.48 1.84 20.08
CA LYS A 146 2.50 1.28 19.20
C LYS A 146 2.54 1.95 17.82
N ILE A 147 1.65 2.93 17.59
CA ILE A 147 1.56 3.64 16.32
C ILE A 147 1.58 5.13 16.57
N ILE A 148 2.50 5.81 15.90
CA ILE A 148 2.52 7.27 15.87
C ILE A 148 2.33 7.74 14.43
N SER A 149 1.88 8.97 14.27
CA SER A 149 1.79 9.61 12.96
C SER A 149 2.67 10.85 12.88
N ILE A 150 3.18 11.12 11.68
CA ILE A 150 4.06 12.24 11.38
C ILE A 150 3.55 12.99 10.14
N PRO A 151 3.74 14.30 10.05
CA PRO A 151 3.29 15.09 8.91
C PRO A 151 4.13 14.83 7.66
N LEU A 152 3.48 14.71 6.50
CA LEU A 152 4.17 14.61 5.21
C LEU A 152 4.86 15.94 4.86
N ASN A 153 6.07 15.88 4.28
CA ASN A 153 6.85 17.02 3.78
C ASN A 153 7.17 18.10 4.82
N ASN A 154 7.07 17.78 6.08
CA ASN A 154 7.59 18.62 7.16
C ASN A 154 8.66 17.83 7.94
N LEU A 155 9.88 17.84 7.40
CA LEU A 155 10.98 17.03 7.94
C LEU A 155 11.30 17.37 9.40
N GLU A 156 11.42 18.66 9.71
CA GLU A 156 11.74 19.13 11.06
C GLU A 156 10.75 18.59 12.09
N LYS A 157 9.44 18.78 11.85
CA LYS A 157 8.39 18.32 12.75
C LYS A 157 8.34 16.80 12.86
N SER A 158 8.55 16.11 11.74
CA SER A 158 8.60 14.64 11.73
C SER A 158 9.77 14.12 12.57
N LEU A 159 10.95 14.72 12.44
CA LEU A 159 12.13 14.34 13.23
C LEU A 159 11.96 14.66 14.73
N GLU A 160 11.32 15.78 15.10
CA GLU A 160 10.96 16.05 16.48
C GLU A 160 10.12 14.90 17.07
N ILE A 161 9.04 14.51 16.39
CA ILE A 161 8.15 13.44 16.85
C ILE A 161 8.89 12.10 16.91
N LEU A 162 9.64 11.74 15.87
CA LEU A 162 10.38 10.48 15.80
C LEU A 162 11.46 10.38 16.89
N ASN A 163 12.10 11.50 17.26
CA ASN A 163 13.09 11.53 18.33
C ASN A 163 12.49 11.13 19.69
N THR A 164 11.24 11.44 19.97
CA THR A 164 10.57 11.09 21.23
C THR A 164 10.45 9.58 21.45
N VAL A 165 10.48 8.80 20.37
CA VAL A 165 10.29 7.35 20.38
C VAL A 165 11.46 6.58 19.76
N SER A 166 12.57 7.23 19.46
CA SER A 166 13.69 6.67 18.70
C SER A 166 14.26 5.37 19.28
N SER A 167 14.25 5.22 20.59
CA SER A 167 14.73 3.99 21.28
C SER A 167 13.84 2.77 21.03
N ASP A 168 12.54 2.95 20.78
CA ASP A 168 11.57 1.85 20.54
C ASP A 168 10.94 1.91 19.15
N LEU A 169 11.45 2.75 18.25
CA LEU A 169 10.98 2.86 16.86
C LEU A 169 11.45 1.67 16.03
N ALA A 170 10.54 0.79 15.63
CA ALA A 170 10.84 -0.36 14.77
C ALA A 170 10.97 0.05 13.30
N GLY A 171 10.17 1.01 12.85
CA GLY A 171 10.23 1.49 11.47
C GLY A 171 9.27 2.64 11.17
N VAL A 172 9.47 3.23 9.99
CA VAL A 172 8.58 4.25 9.42
C VAL A 172 8.05 3.72 8.10
N ILE A 173 6.72 3.75 7.92
CA ILE A 173 6.06 3.37 6.66
C ILE A 173 5.51 4.62 5.97
N ILE A 174 5.83 4.77 4.67
CA ILE A 174 5.50 5.95 3.85
C ILE A 174 5.02 5.51 2.47
N GLU A 175 3.95 6.12 1.98
CA GLU A 175 3.63 6.14 0.56
C GLU A 175 4.49 7.21 -0.13
N PRO A 176 5.27 6.90 -1.18
CA PRO A 176 6.05 7.93 -1.92
C PRO A 176 5.15 9.01 -2.55
N VAL A 177 3.93 8.64 -2.88
CA VAL A 177 2.84 9.55 -3.25
C VAL A 177 1.65 9.21 -2.36
N LEU A 178 1.29 10.12 -1.49
CA LEU A 178 0.18 9.94 -0.56
C LEU A 178 -1.15 9.86 -1.33
N GLY A 179 -1.57 8.64 -1.71
CA GLY A 179 -2.71 8.42 -2.60
C GLY A 179 -4.03 8.89 -2.00
N GLY A 180 -4.46 8.29 -0.92
CA GLY A 180 -5.72 8.60 -0.22
C GLY A 180 -5.77 10.02 0.36
N GLY A 181 -4.63 10.59 0.71
CA GLY A 181 -4.49 11.93 1.26
C GLY A 181 -4.51 13.06 0.23
N GLY A 182 -4.70 12.76 -1.06
CA GLY A 182 -4.83 13.79 -2.11
C GLY A 182 -3.79 13.75 -3.21
N CYS A 183 -3.17 12.60 -3.46
CA CYS A 183 -2.12 12.41 -4.47
C CYS A 183 -0.93 13.37 -4.28
N ILE A 184 -0.49 13.52 -3.04
CA ILE A 184 0.59 14.46 -2.67
C ILE A 184 1.93 13.71 -2.70
N PRO A 185 2.87 14.08 -3.60
CA PRO A 185 4.18 13.45 -3.61
C PRO A 185 5.01 13.86 -2.39
N ALA A 186 5.71 12.88 -1.81
CA ALA A 186 6.77 13.16 -0.85
C ALA A 186 7.96 13.79 -1.57
N THR A 187 8.58 14.81 -0.97
CA THR A 187 9.79 15.39 -1.54
C THR A 187 10.99 14.46 -1.33
N SER A 188 11.95 14.51 -2.25
CA SER A 188 13.18 13.70 -2.12
C SER A 188 13.93 14.02 -0.83
N GLU A 189 14.01 15.30 -0.45
CA GLU A 189 14.63 15.74 0.80
C GLU A 189 13.93 15.11 2.02
N TYR A 190 12.60 15.09 2.02
CA TYR A 190 11.82 14.48 3.10
C TYR A 190 12.10 12.99 3.21
N LEU A 191 12.02 12.25 2.10
CA LEU A 191 12.26 10.81 2.10
C LEU A 191 13.69 10.47 2.54
N GLN A 192 14.69 11.19 2.05
CA GLN A 192 16.09 11.01 2.43
C GLN A 192 16.31 11.31 3.90
N GLY A 193 15.78 12.41 4.42
CA GLY A 193 15.92 12.78 5.83
C GLY A 193 15.28 11.76 6.78
N ILE A 194 14.10 11.25 6.45
CA ILE A 194 13.47 10.16 7.23
C ILE A 194 14.29 8.87 7.12
N GLN A 195 14.75 8.50 5.94
CA GLN A 195 15.57 7.31 5.71
C GLN A 195 16.86 7.36 6.54
N GLU A 196 17.58 8.47 6.50
CA GLU A 196 18.80 8.68 7.28
C GLU A 196 18.54 8.54 8.77
N PHE A 197 17.46 9.16 9.26
CA PHE A 197 17.06 9.08 10.66
C PHE A 197 16.79 7.63 11.09
N VAL A 198 15.99 6.88 10.34
CA VAL A 198 15.64 5.50 10.72
C VAL A 198 16.84 4.58 10.69
N HIS A 199 17.72 4.71 9.70
CA HIS A 199 18.94 3.92 9.61
C HIS A 199 19.90 4.21 10.78
N LYS A 200 20.10 5.48 11.11
CA LYS A 200 20.94 5.91 12.25
C LYS A 200 20.45 5.31 13.58
N ASN A 201 19.14 5.13 13.72
CA ASN A 201 18.52 4.59 14.93
C ASN A 201 18.32 3.07 14.89
N GLY A 202 18.84 2.36 13.88
CA GLY A 202 18.65 0.91 13.73
C GLY A 202 17.17 0.53 13.55
N SER A 203 16.43 1.36 12.84
CA SER A 203 15.02 1.16 12.49
C SER A 203 14.89 0.88 11.00
N LEU A 204 13.72 0.44 10.52
CA LEU A 204 13.50 0.15 9.10
C LEU A 204 12.73 1.26 8.39
N PHE A 205 13.15 1.56 7.17
CA PHE A 205 12.43 2.41 6.25
C PHE A 205 11.58 1.54 5.31
N ILE A 206 10.27 1.75 5.31
CA ILE A 206 9.31 0.94 4.55
C ILE A 206 8.60 1.85 3.55
N LEU A 207 8.77 1.57 2.26
CA LEU A 207 8.03 2.24 1.19
C LEU A 207 6.81 1.40 0.82
N ASP A 208 5.63 2.01 0.89
CA ASP A 208 4.38 1.44 0.40
C ASP A 208 4.13 1.97 -1.00
N GLU A 209 4.42 1.15 -1.99
CA GLU A 209 4.30 1.44 -3.43
C GLU A 209 3.20 0.60 -4.08
N ILE A 210 2.15 0.27 -3.31
CA ILE A 210 1.03 -0.57 -3.79
C ILE A 210 0.20 0.17 -4.85
N VAL A 211 0.14 1.50 -4.78
CA VAL A 211 -0.57 2.37 -5.73
C VAL A 211 0.40 3.12 -6.64
#